data_5602633c3337fb3a62b8d03df46ae5e9
#
_entry.id   5602633c3337fb3a62b8d03df46ae5e9
#
_cell.length_a   1.000
_cell.length_b   1.000
_cell.length_c   1.000
_cell.angle_alpha   90.00
_cell.angle_beta   90.00
_cell.angle_gamma   90.00
#
_symmetry.space_group_name_H-M   'P 1'
#
loop_
_entity.id
_entity.type
_entity.pdbx_description
1 polymer ?
#
loop_
_entity_poly.entity_id
_entity_poly.type
_entity_poly.pdbx_seq_one_letter_code
_entity_poly.pdbx_strand_id
1 'polypeptide(L)'
;MLFLKFVSDKFKQAIIAPSRMCKMRVTFDISDTTANGDISNVITTTEFNLSDKQQMFNKERESSYKLATWEKDRWLLDGSFIIPSTTPGTNGEMGWWSNTICDDNNMFTISEDIEISFNNAHSSMGLTITFDTLCNEYAVDFDIVAYGEDNNHISTVNITNNTKARFIIETPLYLYKKIVIKIKKWCKPYSRAKVYEIDFGVVRVYDDSNLINANLIEEIDLTSSNVIPSEFKFVVYNENREFNILKPTGFYRFLQERQQVIVELGADITNGFDYCRVGTYWLKEWQSDEGAMTVTFTARNIVDLLDSDDYENLVSSNTNLKSVAIAILNRAGVIEYEIDEALTTIPTTGLIEKTSCRSALQMVAIAGRCNIYVINNKLYVKQIKIDLNKSSGIIDMDNMYKEPQISLEPLVKTVTVKYYTDLETSLETICTNSVVKSGDSLKVEDNTLISSIDVATDVGNWIIGIKNLRAKYEANWRQNPAMDLLDVIDIENAYETNKAIITKQEYEYQGYLKGKSTLIGGINIVT
;
A
#
# COMPACT_ATOMS: atom_id res chain seq x y z
N MET A 1 -6.78 17.77 -7.07
CA MET A 1 -5.36 17.34 -7.05
C MET A 1 -5.40 15.90 -7.50
N LEU A 2 -4.78 15.54 -8.60
CA LEU A 2 -4.79 14.18 -9.13
C LEU A 2 -3.77 13.37 -8.34
N PHE A 3 -4.21 12.35 -7.63
CA PHE A 3 -3.34 11.42 -6.89
C PHE A 3 -3.02 10.22 -7.78
N LEU A 4 -2.37 10.47 -8.92
CA LEU A 4 -1.89 9.37 -9.75
C LEU A 4 -0.82 8.59 -8.97
N LYS A 5 -1.03 7.31 -8.76
CA LYS A 5 0.03 6.39 -8.36
C LYS A 5 1.18 6.52 -9.35
N PHE A 6 2.40 6.60 -8.83
CA PHE A 6 3.57 6.73 -9.70
C PHE A 6 3.77 5.40 -10.44
N VAL A 7 3.51 5.39 -11.73
CA VAL A 7 3.72 4.25 -12.63
C VAL A 7 4.44 4.72 -13.89
N SER A 8 5.26 3.86 -14.47
CA SER A 8 5.96 4.18 -15.72
C SER A 8 5.00 4.37 -16.89
N ASP A 9 5.42 5.09 -17.91
CA ASP A 9 4.61 5.22 -19.13
C ASP A 9 4.47 3.89 -19.88
N LYS A 10 5.41 2.97 -19.72
CA LYS A 10 5.31 1.59 -20.23
C LYS A 10 4.20 0.82 -19.53
N PHE A 11 4.11 0.95 -18.19
CA PHE A 11 3.03 0.36 -17.42
C PHE A 11 1.66 0.88 -17.89
N LYS A 12 1.52 2.21 -18.02
CA LYS A 12 0.26 2.83 -18.49
C LYS A 12 -0.18 2.29 -19.84
N GLN A 13 0.76 2.08 -20.77
CA GLN A 13 0.47 1.49 -22.09
C GLN A 13 0.13 0.01 -21.99
N ALA A 14 0.88 -0.76 -21.23
CA ALA A 14 0.68 -2.20 -21.09
C ALA A 14 -0.66 -2.55 -20.41
N ILE A 15 -1.07 -1.78 -19.40
CA ILE A 15 -2.28 -2.09 -18.62
C ILE A 15 -3.58 -1.88 -19.43
N ILE A 16 -3.56 -1.02 -20.45
CA ILE A 16 -4.70 -0.78 -21.35
C ILE A 16 -4.59 -1.54 -22.67
N ALA A 17 -3.46 -2.22 -22.93
CA ALA A 17 -3.25 -2.94 -24.18
C ALA A 17 -4.36 -3.98 -24.45
N PRO A 18 -4.80 -4.19 -25.71
CA PRO A 18 -5.84 -5.17 -26.06
C PRO A 18 -5.53 -6.59 -25.56
N SER A 19 -4.26 -7.01 -25.68
CA SER A 19 -3.72 -8.21 -25.04
C SER A 19 -2.76 -7.81 -23.95
N ARG A 20 -3.02 -8.21 -22.73
CA ARG A 20 -2.17 -7.91 -21.57
C ARG A 20 -2.01 -9.12 -20.67
N MET A 21 -0.85 -9.26 -20.08
CA MET A 21 -0.60 -10.17 -18.98
C MET A 21 -0.43 -9.33 -17.70
N CYS A 22 -1.19 -9.71 -16.68
CA CYS A 22 -1.09 -9.07 -15.37
C CYS A 22 -0.65 -10.11 -14.35
N LYS A 23 0.19 -9.69 -13.40
CA LYS A 23 0.62 -10.51 -12.27
C LYS A 23 0.27 -9.80 -10.97
N MET A 24 0.03 -10.57 -9.92
CA MET A 24 -0.11 -10.05 -8.57
C MET A 24 1.02 -10.58 -7.72
N ARG A 25 1.53 -9.73 -6.85
CA ARG A 25 2.53 -10.07 -5.86
C ARG A 25 2.05 -9.61 -4.49
N VAL A 26 2.05 -10.54 -3.53
CA VAL A 26 1.65 -10.28 -2.14
C VAL A 26 2.84 -10.58 -1.25
N THR A 27 3.34 -9.56 -0.56
CA THR A 27 4.51 -9.67 0.30
C THR A 27 4.11 -9.61 1.77
N PHE A 28 4.39 -10.65 2.52
CA PHE A 28 4.42 -10.60 3.99
C PHE A 28 5.78 -10.06 4.43
N ASP A 29 5.77 -8.88 5.03
CA ASP A 29 6.96 -8.23 5.56
C ASP A 29 6.96 -8.32 7.09
N ILE A 30 7.69 -9.31 7.62
CA ILE A 30 7.88 -9.52 9.06
C ILE A 30 9.28 -9.01 9.44
N SER A 31 9.67 -7.87 8.89
CA SER A 31 10.94 -7.24 9.17
C SER A 31 10.84 -6.20 10.28
N ASP A 32 11.96 -6.03 11.00
CA ASP A 32 12.13 -4.90 11.93
C ASP A 32 12.38 -3.63 11.12
N THR A 33 11.34 -2.81 10.99
CA THR A 33 11.44 -1.54 10.26
C THR A 33 12.32 -0.52 10.99
N THR A 34 12.51 -0.66 12.30
CA THR A 34 13.38 0.24 13.07
C THR A 34 14.85 -0.03 12.80
N ALA A 35 15.23 -1.28 12.51
CA ALA A 35 16.59 -1.63 12.14
C ALA A 35 17.04 -0.94 10.83
N ASN A 36 16.19 -0.92 9.80
CA ASN A 36 16.51 -0.22 8.55
C ASN A 36 16.81 1.29 8.77
N GLY A 37 16.00 1.94 9.61
CA GLY A 37 16.18 3.37 9.92
C GLY A 37 17.37 3.67 10.84
N ASP A 38 17.93 2.65 11.50
CA ASP A 38 19.02 2.78 12.47
C ASP A 38 20.40 2.37 11.92
N ILE A 39 20.49 2.02 10.62
CA ILE A 39 21.77 1.68 9.99
C ILE A 39 22.72 2.89 10.08
N SER A 40 23.86 2.71 10.75
CA SER A 40 24.88 3.74 10.92
C SER A 40 25.93 3.70 9.82
N ASN A 41 26.29 2.52 9.32
CA ASN A 41 27.30 2.35 8.29
C ASN A 41 27.15 1.03 7.53
N VAL A 42 27.50 1.06 6.25
CA VAL A 42 27.58 -0.14 5.40
C VAL A 42 28.93 -0.17 4.71
N ILE A 43 29.69 -1.25 4.92
CA ILE A 43 31.01 -1.48 4.32
C ILE A 43 30.93 -2.74 3.46
N THR A 44 31.47 -2.69 2.25
CA THR A 44 31.58 -3.84 1.35
C THR A 44 33.04 -4.07 0.97
N THR A 45 33.44 -5.33 0.77
CA THR A 45 34.82 -5.66 0.33
C THR A 45 35.13 -4.98 -0.98
N THR A 46 34.22 -5.09 -1.95
CA THR A 46 34.32 -4.37 -3.23
C THR A 46 32.93 -3.85 -3.61
N GLU A 47 32.88 -2.87 -4.51
CA GLU A 47 31.63 -2.33 -5.05
C GLU A 47 31.80 -2.01 -6.53
N PHE A 48 30.89 -2.47 -7.37
CA PHE A 48 30.86 -2.15 -8.79
C PHE A 48 30.43 -0.70 -8.99
N ASN A 49 31.16 0.02 -9.83
CA ASN A 49 31.01 1.47 -9.99
C ASN A 49 29.64 1.97 -10.49
N LEU A 50 28.77 1.08 -10.96
CA LEU A 50 27.40 1.41 -11.38
C LEU A 50 26.35 1.00 -10.34
N SER A 51 26.73 0.26 -9.31
CA SER A 51 25.83 -0.18 -8.22
C SER A 51 25.86 0.81 -7.04
N ASP A 52 24.89 0.69 -6.18
CA ASP A 52 24.79 1.47 -4.94
C ASP A 52 24.38 0.54 -3.78
N LYS A 53 25.29 0.37 -2.83
CA LYS A 53 25.06 -0.46 -1.64
C LYS A 53 23.92 0.06 -0.74
N GLN A 54 23.53 1.34 -0.84
CA GLN A 54 22.42 1.87 -0.07
C GLN A 54 21.06 1.34 -0.59
N GLN A 55 20.99 0.94 -1.86
CA GLN A 55 19.80 0.34 -2.44
C GLN A 55 19.43 -1.01 -1.81
N MET A 56 20.36 -1.68 -1.11
CA MET A 56 20.04 -2.92 -0.38
C MET A 56 19.09 -2.75 0.81
N PHE A 57 18.67 -1.52 1.15
CA PHE A 57 17.88 -1.21 2.35
C PHE A 57 16.67 -0.31 2.09
N ASN A 58 16.26 -0.15 0.83
CA ASN A 58 15.16 0.73 0.45
C ASN A 58 13.83 0.02 0.24
N LYS A 59 13.78 -1.30 0.44
CA LYS A 59 12.64 -2.20 0.25
C LYS A 59 12.19 -2.38 -1.21
N GLU A 60 13.05 -2.01 -2.16
CA GLU A 60 12.87 -2.30 -3.58
C GLU A 60 13.55 -3.64 -3.90
N ARG A 61 12.88 -4.73 -3.61
CA ARG A 61 13.43 -6.11 -3.58
C ARG A 61 13.72 -6.71 -4.96
N GLU A 62 13.55 -5.98 -6.04
CA GLU A 62 13.82 -6.42 -7.41
C GLU A 62 14.33 -5.27 -8.25
N SER A 63 15.27 -5.56 -9.15
CA SER A 63 15.66 -4.59 -10.17
C SER A 63 14.53 -4.41 -11.20
N SER A 64 14.41 -3.21 -11.73
CA SER A 64 13.40 -2.90 -12.76
C SER A 64 13.74 -3.53 -14.12
N TYR A 65 14.97 -3.97 -14.34
CA TYR A 65 15.44 -4.50 -15.62
C TYR A 65 16.69 -5.35 -15.48
N LYS A 66 16.97 -6.17 -16.51
CA LYS A 66 18.19 -6.96 -16.61
C LYS A 66 19.31 -6.12 -17.21
N LEU A 67 20.38 -5.92 -16.46
CA LEU A 67 21.53 -5.16 -16.92
C LEU A 67 22.52 -6.06 -17.65
N ALA A 68 22.92 -5.68 -18.87
CA ALA A 68 23.96 -6.35 -19.64
C ALA A 68 25.34 -5.93 -19.12
N THR A 69 26.19 -6.91 -18.79
CA THR A 69 27.59 -6.70 -18.38
C THR A 69 28.52 -7.69 -19.09
N TRP A 70 29.83 -7.54 -18.92
CA TRP A 70 30.84 -8.44 -19.50
C TRP A 70 31.02 -9.77 -18.74
N GLU A 71 30.06 -10.11 -17.87
CA GLU A 71 30.06 -11.41 -17.20
C GLU A 71 29.72 -12.51 -18.21
N LYS A 72 30.28 -13.70 -18.00
CA LYS A 72 30.03 -14.84 -18.87
C LYS A 72 28.55 -15.22 -18.90
N ASP A 73 27.97 -15.35 -20.08
CA ASP A 73 26.58 -15.76 -20.32
C ASP A 73 25.56 -14.89 -19.55
N ARG A 74 25.92 -13.60 -19.32
CA ARG A 74 25.06 -12.68 -18.55
C ARG A 74 23.90 -12.14 -19.38
N TRP A 75 24.07 -11.92 -20.67
CA TRP A 75 23.08 -11.24 -21.47
C TRP A 75 22.87 -11.87 -22.85
N LEU A 76 21.68 -11.62 -23.41
CA LEU A 76 21.24 -12.08 -24.71
C LEU A 76 20.94 -10.88 -25.62
N LEU A 77 21.10 -11.05 -26.93
CA LEU A 77 20.77 -10.04 -27.95
C LEU A 77 19.28 -10.10 -28.37
N ASP A 78 18.39 -10.45 -27.48
CA ASP A 78 16.96 -10.60 -27.73
C ASP A 78 16.14 -9.36 -27.29
N GLY A 79 16.82 -8.29 -26.85
CA GLY A 79 16.19 -7.07 -26.35
C GLY A 79 15.74 -7.12 -24.91
N SER A 80 15.91 -8.25 -24.20
CA SER A 80 15.54 -8.39 -22.78
C SER A 80 16.54 -7.75 -21.81
N PHE A 81 17.75 -7.40 -22.27
CA PHE A 81 18.79 -6.76 -21.48
C PHE A 81 19.03 -5.32 -21.91
N ILE A 82 19.31 -4.47 -20.94
CA ILE A 82 19.63 -3.05 -21.16
C ILE A 82 21.14 -2.85 -20.99
N ILE A 83 21.74 -2.13 -21.92
CA ILE A 83 23.14 -1.70 -21.79
C ILE A 83 23.21 -0.62 -20.71
N PRO A 84 24.14 -0.74 -19.72
CA PRO A 84 24.23 0.21 -18.64
C PRO A 84 24.63 1.61 -19.14
N SER A 85 24.08 2.64 -18.52
CA SER A 85 24.53 4.01 -18.69
C SER A 85 25.89 4.19 -18.02
N THR A 86 26.73 5.01 -18.61
CA THR A 86 28.02 5.40 -18.00
C THR A 86 27.87 6.49 -16.93
N THR A 87 26.67 7.05 -16.79
CA THR A 87 26.37 8.08 -15.79
C THR A 87 25.89 7.39 -14.51
N PRO A 88 26.58 7.55 -13.37
CA PRO A 88 26.11 7.00 -12.09
C PRO A 88 24.70 7.48 -11.73
N GLY A 89 23.90 6.59 -11.11
CA GLY A 89 22.54 6.88 -10.67
C GLY A 89 21.48 6.90 -11.77
N THR A 90 21.82 6.68 -13.04
CA THR A 90 20.85 6.62 -14.15
C THR A 90 20.41 5.21 -14.51
N ASN A 91 21.00 4.19 -13.89
CA ASN A 91 20.67 2.78 -14.13
C ASN A 91 19.49 2.28 -13.28
N GLY A 92 18.85 3.17 -12.50
CA GLY A 92 17.71 2.81 -11.66
C GLY A 92 18.10 1.88 -10.50
N GLU A 93 17.13 1.08 -10.07
CA GLU A 93 17.30 0.14 -8.97
C GLU A 93 18.05 -1.11 -9.40
N MET A 94 19.20 -1.39 -8.80
CA MET A 94 20.02 -2.57 -9.09
C MET A 94 20.70 -3.18 -7.86
N GLY A 95 20.53 -2.57 -6.69
CA GLY A 95 21.17 -3.02 -5.47
C GLY A 95 22.69 -2.90 -5.49
N TRP A 96 23.36 -3.71 -4.67
CA TRP A 96 24.83 -3.82 -4.63
C TRP A 96 25.33 -4.99 -5.50
N TRP A 97 26.39 -4.72 -6.25
CA TRP A 97 27.15 -5.70 -7.02
C TRP A 97 28.62 -5.65 -6.63
N SER A 98 29.27 -6.81 -6.50
CA SER A 98 30.72 -6.84 -6.26
C SER A 98 31.51 -6.32 -7.48
N ASN A 99 32.65 -5.69 -7.24
CA ASN A 99 33.55 -5.32 -8.36
C ASN A 99 34.36 -6.53 -8.85
N THR A 100 34.71 -7.45 -7.97
CA THR A 100 35.37 -8.72 -8.33
C THR A 100 34.37 -9.71 -8.92
N ILE A 101 34.86 -10.66 -9.69
CA ILE A 101 34.15 -11.81 -10.24
C ILE A 101 34.72 -13.10 -9.64
N CYS A 102 33.86 -14.11 -9.48
CA CYS A 102 34.30 -15.45 -9.05
C CYS A 102 35.09 -16.17 -10.15
N ASP A 103 35.82 -17.19 -9.78
CA ASP A 103 36.63 -18.02 -10.67
C ASP A 103 35.80 -19.06 -11.49
N ASP A 104 36.44 -19.97 -12.17
CA ASP A 104 35.85 -21.07 -12.94
C ASP A 104 35.16 -22.12 -12.07
N ASN A 105 35.47 -22.19 -10.77
CA ASN A 105 34.85 -23.03 -9.77
C ASN A 105 33.75 -22.30 -9.00
N ASN A 106 33.37 -21.12 -9.46
CA ASN A 106 32.37 -20.26 -8.83
C ASN A 106 32.82 -19.64 -7.49
N MET A 107 34.11 -19.72 -7.13
CA MET A 107 34.63 -19.28 -5.84
C MET A 107 35.18 -17.85 -5.93
N PHE A 108 34.94 -17.04 -4.92
CA PHE A 108 35.66 -15.79 -4.75
C PHE A 108 37.00 -16.08 -4.03
N THR A 109 38.09 -15.57 -4.56
CA THR A 109 39.43 -15.71 -3.96
C THR A 109 39.50 -15.15 -2.54
N ILE A 110 38.80 -14.04 -2.34
CA ILE A 110 38.48 -13.44 -1.02
C ILE A 110 36.99 -13.31 -0.98
N SER A 111 36.35 -13.67 0.13
CA SER A 111 34.90 -13.51 0.26
C SER A 111 34.47 -12.07 0.02
N GLU A 112 33.34 -11.90 -0.66
CA GLU A 112 32.69 -10.61 -0.78
C GLU A 112 31.84 -10.37 0.48
N ASP A 113 32.37 -9.55 1.36
CA ASP A 113 31.75 -9.27 2.66
C ASP A 113 30.89 -7.99 2.60
N ILE A 114 29.70 -8.06 3.15
CA ILE A 114 28.81 -6.93 3.39
C ILE A 114 28.67 -6.78 4.91
N GLU A 115 29.26 -5.73 5.46
CA GLU A 115 29.19 -5.38 6.88
C GLU A 115 28.17 -4.26 7.10
N ILE A 116 27.18 -4.49 7.96
CA ILE A 116 26.10 -3.57 8.30
C ILE A 116 26.19 -3.29 9.78
N SER A 117 26.38 -2.03 10.16
CA SER A 117 26.46 -1.56 11.55
C SER A 117 25.25 -0.70 11.91
N PHE A 118 24.80 -0.80 13.16
CA PHE A 118 23.64 -0.10 13.70
C PHE A 118 24.05 0.82 14.86
N ASN A 119 23.28 1.91 15.08
CA ASN A 119 23.47 2.77 16.24
C ASN A 119 23.06 2.06 17.54
N ASN A 120 21.96 1.30 17.50
CA ASN A 120 21.41 0.56 18.64
C ASN A 120 21.45 -0.95 18.38
N ALA A 121 21.26 -1.74 19.44
CA ALA A 121 21.12 -3.18 19.30
C ALA A 121 19.69 -3.55 18.86
N HIS A 122 19.58 -4.43 17.87
CA HIS A 122 18.32 -4.90 17.32
C HIS A 122 18.13 -6.40 17.53
N SER A 123 16.89 -6.86 17.39
CA SER A 123 16.55 -8.28 17.39
C SER A 123 15.54 -8.53 16.27
N SER A 124 15.76 -9.58 15.48
CA SER A 124 14.86 -9.93 14.38
C SER A 124 14.52 -11.41 14.39
N MET A 125 13.35 -11.76 13.86
CA MET A 125 12.87 -13.14 13.77
C MET A 125 13.61 -13.97 12.71
N GLY A 126 14.57 -13.38 12.03
CA GLY A 126 15.39 -13.96 10.98
C GLY A 126 16.04 -12.88 10.14
N LEU A 127 16.52 -13.26 8.97
CA LEU A 127 17.08 -12.37 7.95
C LEU A 127 16.66 -12.87 6.56
N THR A 128 16.29 -11.95 5.69
CA THR A 128 16.02 -12.28 4.28
C THR A 128 17.03 -11.56 3.39
N ILE A 129 17.68 -12.31 2.50
CA ILE A 129 18.59 -11.77 1.50
C ILE A 129 17.98 -12.03 0.13
N THR A 130 17.76 -10.97 -0.64
CA THR A 130 17.31 -11.05 -2.02
C THR A 130 18.51 -10.81 -2.94
N PHE A 131 18.89 -11.85 -3.66
CA PHE A 131 19.89 -11.83 -4.72
C PHE A 131 19.25 -11.43 -6.06
N ASP A 132 19.88 -11.73 -7.20
CA ASP A 132 19.36 -11.41 -8.53
C ASP A 132 18.18 -12.35 -8.91
N THR A 133 16.97 -11.95 -8.56
CA THR A 133 15.73 -12.69 -8.87
C THR A 133 15.39 -12.68 -10.36
N LEU A 134 15.74 -11.61 -11.10
CA LEU A 134 15.44 -11.48 -12.53
C LEU A 134 16.22 -12.48 -13.39
N CYS A 135 17.47 -12.76 -13.03
CA CYS A 135 18.32 -13.71 -13.75
C CYS A 135 18.45 -15.04 -12.99
N ASN A 136 17.79 -15.18 -11.84
CA ASN A 136 17.86 -16.33 -10.94
C ASN A 136 19.33 -16.66 -10.58
N GLU A 137 20.08 -15.64 -10.17
CA GLU A 137 21.46 -15.78 -9.69
C GLU A 137 21.50 -15.58 -8.17
N TYR A 138 22.35 -16.35 -7.47
CA TYR A 138 22.38 -16.38 -6.01
C TYR A 138 23.75 -16.82 -5.46
N ALA A 139 24.03 -16.46 -4.22
CA ALA A 139 25.13 -17.03 -3.47
C ALA A 139 24.81 -18.50 -3.10
N VAL A 140 25.74 -19.42 -3.44
CA VAL A 140 25.62 -20.85 -3.13
C VAL A 140 26.11 -21.15 -1.71
N ASP A 141 27.31 -20.63 -1.39
CA ASP A 141 27.91 -20.78 -0.07
C ASP A 141 28.25 -19.39 0.51
N PHE A 142 27.72 -19.12 1.69
CA PHE A 142 27.94 -17.86 2.40
C PHE A 142 27.71 -18.00 3.89
N ASP A 143 28.29 -17.10 4.67
CA ASP A 143 28.05 -17.05 6.12
C ASP A 143 27.35 -15.76 6.49
N ILE A 144 26.55 -15.82 7.55
CA ILE A 144 25.99 -14.65 8.22
C ILE A 144 26.47 -14.66 9.65
N VAL A 145 27.18 -13.61 10.03
CA VAL A 145 27.78 -13.46 11.37
C VAL A 145 27.15 -12.26 12.05
N ALA A 146 26.57 -12.49 13.23
CA ALA A 146 26.02 -11.43 14.07
C ALA A 146 26.97 -11.10 15.22
N TYR A 147 27.15 -9.81 15.46
CA TYR A 147 27.93 -9.26 16.56
C TYR A 147 27.08 -8.33 17.40
N GLY A 148 27.26 -8.38 18.71
CA GLY A 148 26.64 -7.48 19.67
C GLY A 148 27.46 -6.21 19.95
N GLU A 149 27.21 -5.63 21.09
CA GLU A 149 28.00 -4.51 21.62
C GLU A 149 29.47 -4.92 21.74
N ASP A 150 30.38 -3.97 21.57
CA ASP A 150 31.85 -4.19 21.63
C ASP A 150 32.38 -5.24 20.64
N ASN A 151 31.67 -5.48 19.53
CA ASN A 151 32.00 -6.54 18.56
C ASN A 151 32.04 -7.97 19.13
N ASN A 152 31.32 -8.22 20.23
CA ASN A 152 31.15 -9.57 20.75
C ASN A 152 30.45 -10.46 19.74
N HIS A 153 31.05 -11.59 19.37
CA HIS A 153 30.42 -12.56 18.48
C HIS A 153 29.18 -13.19 19.16
N ILE A 154 28.02 -13.08 18.49
CA ILE A 154 26.75 -13.65 18.98
C ILE A 154 26.50 -15.00 18.33
N SER A 155 26.48 -15.04 17.01
CA SER A 155 26.15 -16.25 16.26
C SER A 155 26.75 -16.24 14.85
N THR A 156 26.92 -17.42 14.29
CA THR A 156 27.25 -17.62 12.87
C THR A 156 26.32 -18.65 12.28
N VAL A 157 25.69 -18.29 11.16
CA VAL A 157 24.88 -19.22 10.35
C VAL A 157 25.66 -19.49 9.08
N ASN A 158 26.10 -20.73 8.89
CA ASN A 158 26.81 -21.16 7.69
C ASN A 158 25.79 -21.75 6.71
N ILE A 159 25.72 -21.19 5.51
CA ILE A 159 24.84 -21.63 4.44
C ILE A 159 25.70 -22.29 3.36
N THR A 160 25.30 -23.49 2.96
CA THR A 160 25.94 -24.25 1.88
C THR A 160 24.89 -24.79 0.93
N ASN A 161 25.24 -24.86 -0.37
CA ASN A 161 24.37 -25.40 -1.41
C ASN A 161 23.01 -24.69 -1.52
N ASN A 162 22.96 -23.39 -1.28
CA ASN A 162 21.77 -22.61 -1.56
C ASN A 162 21.44 -22.63 -3.07
N THR A 163 20.15 -22.72 -3.39
CA THR A 163 19.62 -22.74 -4.76
C THR A 163 18.54 -21.68 -4.98
N LYS A 164 18.38 -20.74 -4.05
CA LYS A 164 17.31 -19.74 -4.07
C LYS A 164 17.87 -18.34 -4.21
N ALA A 165 17.32 -17.57 -5.16
CA ALA A 165 17.63 -16.15 -5.32
C ALA A 165 17.04 -15.29 -4.18
N ARG A 166 15.99 -15.75 -3.49
CA ARG A 166 15.54 -15.18 -2.22
C ARG A 166 15.76 -16.20 -1.12
N PHE A 167 16.67 -15.88 -0.21
CA PHE A 167 17.06 -16.76 0.89
C PHE A 167 16.55 -16.21 2.21
N ILE A 168 15.86 -17.03 2.97
CA ILE A 168 15.25 -16.69 4.25
C ILE A 168 15.91 -17.53 5.35
N ILE A 169 16.43 -16.86 6.37
CA ILE A 169 16.86 -17.48 7.62
C ILE A 169 15.72 -17.32 8.61
N GLU A 170 15.16 -18.43 9.04
CA GLU A 170 14.08 -18.49 10.04
C GLU A 170 14.60 -18.67 11.47
N THR A 171 15.88 -18.36 11.70
CA THR A 171 16.51 -18.42 13.03
C THR A 171 16.57 -17.00 13.59
N PRO A 172 15.96 -16.74 14.75
CA PRO A 172 16.01 -15.44 15.37
C PRO A 172 17.44 -14.97 15.67
N LEU A 173 17.72 -13.72 15.41
CA LEU A 173 18.96 -13.03 15.77
C LEU A 173 18.65 -12.03 16.87
N TYR A 174 19.35 -12.14 18.00
CA TYR A 174 19.06 -11.33 19.17
C TYR A 174 20.18 -10.34 19.49
N LEU A 175 19.82 -9.09 19.82
CA LEU A 175 20.71 -8.04 20.33
C LEU A 175 21.95 -7.81 19.45
N TYR A 176 21.80 -7.93 18.15
CA TYR A 176 22.89 -7.63 17.22
C TYR A 176 23.03 -6.11 17.01
N LYS A 177 24.27 -5.66 16.92
CA LYS A 177 24.65 -4.28 16.60
C LYS A 177 25.45 -4.22 15.29
N LYS A 178 25.85 -5.40 14.78
CA LYS A 178 26.50 -5.55 13.49
C LYS A 178 26.16 -6.92 12.88
N ILE A 179 25.91 -6.94 11.58
CA ILE A 179 25.74 -8.14 10.77
C ILE A 179 26.77 -8.13 9.66
N VAL A 180 27.44 -9.26 9.43
CA VAL A 180 28.38 -9.45 8.31
C VAL A 180 27.93 -10.64 7.47
N ILE A 181 27.65 -10.39 6.20
CA ILE A 181 27.32 -11.42 5.21
C ILE A 181 28.59 -11.66 4.39
N LYS A 182 29.10 -12.91 4.37
CA LYS A 182 30.33 -13.32 3.70
C LYS A 182 30.04 -14.23 2.54
N ILE A 183 29.99 -13.72 1.32
CA ILE A 183 29.70 -14.48 0.11
C ILE A 183 30.98 -15.16 -0.38
N LYS A 184 31.00 -16.49 -0.41
CA LYS A 184 32.17 -17.32 -0.76
C LYS A 184 32.06 -17.92 -2.15
N LYS A 185 30.84 -18.34 -2.55
CA LYS A 185 30.59 -19.03 -3.81
C LYS A 185 29.32 -18.51 -4.47
N TRP A 186 29.41 -18.29 -5.78
CA TRP A 186 28.27 -17.88 -6.60
C TRP A 186 27.67 -19.04 -7.38
N CYS A 187 26.50 -18.90 -7.98
CA CYS A 187 25.84 -19.96 -8.76
C CYS A 187 26.41 -20.14 -10.17
N LYS A 188 27.09 -19.14 -10.70
CA LYS A 188 27.69 -19.14 -12.06
C LYS A 188 29.15 -18.73 -12.01
N PRO A 189 30.02 -19.35 -12.84
CA PRO A 189 31.41 -18.94 -12.94
C PRO A 189 31.54 -17.57 -13.60
N TYR A 190 32.61 -16.88 -13.31
CA TYR A 190 32.97 -15.57 -13.89
C TYR A 190 31.85 -14.52 -13.71
N SER A 191 31.16 -14.56 -12.60
CA SER A 191 30.03 -13.68 -12.28
C SER A 191 30.30 -12.87 -11.01
N ARG A 192 29.67 -11.71 -10.90
CA ARG A 192 29.69 -10.85 -9.72
C ARG A 192 28.72 -11.38 -8.68
N ALA A 193 29.00 -11.15 -7.40
CA ALA A 193 27.97 -11.25 -6.37
C ALA A 193 27.00 -10.08 -6.52
N LYS A 194 25.71 -10.34 -6.35
CA LYS A 194 24.63 -9.36 -6.51
C LYS A 194 23.62 -9.51 -5.37
N VAL A 195 23.40 -8.44 -4.63
CA VAL A 195 22.41 -8.38 -3.54
C VAL A 195 21.51 -7.18 -3.79
N TYR A 196 20.23 -7.44 -3.95
CA TYR A 196 19.23 -6.41 -4.22
C TYR A 196 18.66 -5.83 -2.93
N GLU A 197 18.36 -6.70 -1.94
CA GLU A 197 17.78 -6.26 -0.68
C GLU A 197 18.23 -7.16 0.48
N ILE A 198 18.37 -6.56 1.67
CA ILE A 198 18.59 -7.24 2.94
C ILE A 198 17.52 -6.78 3.92
N ASP A 199 16.56 -7.66 4.23
CA ASP A 199 15.51 -7.41 5.21
C ASP A 199 15.89 -8.01 6.56
N PHE A 200 15.85 -7.22 7.63
CA PHE A 200 16.09 -7.69 9.00
C PHE A 200 14.85 -8.38 9.56
N GLY A 201 14.56 -9.56 9.05
CA GLY A 201 13.40 -10.35 9.38
C GLY A 201 13.04 -11.33 8.27
N VAL A 202 11.84 -11.90 8.38
CA VAL A 202 11.32 -12.89 7.43
C VAL A 202 10.40 -12.19 6.44
N VAL A 203 10.76 -12.22 5.17
CA VAL A 203 9.93 -11.68 4.08
C VAL A 203 9.53 -12.82 3.15
N ARG A 204 8.22 -13.03 2.99
CA ARG A 204 7.68 -14.00 2.03
C ARG A 204 6.87 -13.29 0.95
N VAL A 205 7.13 -13.68 -0.28
CA VAL A 205 6.43 -13.17 -1.46
C VAL A 205 5.62 -14.30 -2.07
N TYR A 206 4.33 -14.04 -2.25
CA TYR A 206 3.40 -14.91 -2.97
C TYR A 206 3.08 -14.29 -4.32
N ASP A 207 3.29 -15.05 -5.35
CA ASP A 207 3.06 -14.70 -6.75
C ASP A 207 2.22 -15.77 -7.46
N ASP A 208 2.16 -15.75 -8.79
CA ASP A 208 1.39 -16.69 -9.58
C ASP A 208 1.72 -18.16 -9.35
N SER A 209 2.88 -18.49 -8.74
CA SER A 209 3.27 -19.87 -8.45
C SER A 209 2.53 -20.45 -7.24
N ASN A 210 2.06 -19.59 -6.33
CA ASN A 210 1.47 -20.00 -5.07
C ASN A 210 0.24 -19.20 -4.62
N LEU A 211 -0.06 -18.08 -5.31
CA LEU A 211 -1.28 -17.28 -5.11
C LEU A 211 -2.41 -17.86 -5.97
N ILE A 212 -3.50 -18.31 -5.34
CA ILE A 212 -4.64 -18.90 -6.04
C ILE A 212 -5.60 -17.82 -6.54
N ASN A 213 -5.98 -16.91 -5.65
CA ASN A 213 -6.82 -15.77 -5.97
C ASN A 213 -6.62 -14.65 -4.95
N ALA A 214 -7.02 -13.47 -5.33
CA ALA A 214 -7.10 -12.32 -4.45
C ALA A 214 -8.26 -11.39 -4.82
N ASN A 215 -8.79 -10.71 -3.81
CA ASN A 215 -9.82 -9.69 -3.97
C ASN A 215 -9.47 -8.50 -3.08
N LEU A 216 -9.49 -7.30 -3.67
CA LEU A 216 -9.31 -6.04 -2.96
C LEU A 216 -10.55 -5.19 -3.17
N ILE A 217 -11.11 -4.66 -2.09
CA ILE A 217 -12.23 -3.73 -2.10
C ILE A 217 -11.79 -2.43 -1.43
N GLU A 218 -11.91 -1.34 -2.17
CA GLU A 218 -11.68 0.02 -1.70
C GLU A 218 -12.94 0.84 -1.93
N GLU A 219 -13.37 1.59 -0.91
CA GLU A 219 -14.61 2.37 -0.98
C GLU A 219 -14.47 3.65 -0.16
N ILE A 220 -15.07 4.74 -0.62
CA ILE A 220 -15.14 6.00 0.08
C ILE A 220 -16.57 6.58 0.03
N ASP A 221 -17.05 7.06 1.16
CA ASP A 221 -18.26 7.87 1.24
C ASP A 221 -17.89 9.35 1.11
N LEU A 222 -18.35 10.00 0.04
CA LEU A 222 -18.06 11.41 -0.22
C LEU A 222 -18.60 12.37 0.84
N THR A 223 -19.60 11.94 1.61
CA THR A 223 -20.16 12.71 2.74
C THR A 223 -19.51 12.38 4.07
N SER A 224 -18.57 11.43 4.10
CA SER A 224 -17.93 10.90 5.30
C SER A 224 -18.89 10.39 6.37
N SER A 225 -20.14 10.07 6.00
CA SER A 225 -21.11 9.44 6.90
C SER A 225 -20.70 8.02 7.27
N ASN A 226 -19.76 7.43 6.53
CA ASN A 226 -19.15 6.16 6.85
C ASN A 226 -17.66 6.18 6.49
N VAL A 227 -16.81 5.74 7.41
CA VAL A 227 -15.36 5.60 7.21
C VAL A 227 -15.01 4.12 7.09
N ILE A 228 -14.91 3.64 5.86
CA ILE A 228 -14.79 2.22 5.53
C ILE A 228 -13.30 1.87 5.33
N PRO A 229 -12.73 0.92 6.11
CA PRO A 229 -11.40 0.41 5.81
C PRO A 229 -11.41 -0.41 4.52
N SER A 230 -10.41 -0.22 3.67
CA SER A 230 -10.20 -1.10 2.52
C SER A 230 -9.84 -2.50 2.98
N GLU A 231 -10.40 -3.52 2.32
CA GLU A 231 -10.21 -4.93 2.67
C GLU A 231 -9.52 -5.68 1.53
N PHE A 232 -8.42 -6.35 1.86
CA PHE A 232 -7.70 -7.22 0.96
C PHE A 232 -7.78 -8.67 1.45
N LYS A 233 -8.37 -9.54 0.63
CA LYS A 233 -8.51 -10.96 0.90
C LYS A 233 -7.77 -11.76 -0.18
N PHE A 234 -6.96 -12.76 0.23
CA PHE A 234 -6.24 -13.58 -0.71
C PHE A 234 -6.08 -15.01 -0.21
N VAL A 235 -5.93 -15.94 -1.15
CA VAL A 235 -5.82 -17.38 -0.91
C VAL A 235 -4.52 -17.87 -1.52
N VAL A 236 -3.72 -18.59 -0.72
CA VAL A 236 -2.48 -19.20 -1.18
C VAL A 236 -2.47 -20.71 -0.94
N TYR A 237 -1.62 -21.42 -1.68
CA TYR A 237 -1.36 -22.84 -1.43
C TYR A 237 -0.71 -23.05 -0.06
N ASN A 238 -1.15 -24.09 0.64
CA ASN A 238 -0.67 -24.50 1.96
C ASN A 238 -0.36 -26.01 2.01
N GLU A 239 0.21 -26.55 0.94
CA GLU A 239 0.52 -27.99 0.81
C GLU A 239 1.37 -28.52 1.96
N ASN A 240 2.31 -27.73 2.44
CA ASN A 240 3.17 -28.08 3.57
C ASN A 240 2.54 -27.81 4.94
N ARG A 241 1.29 -27.32 4.97
CA ARG A 241 0.55 -26.96 6.21
C ARG A 241 1.32 -25.95 7.09
N GLU A 242 2.04 -25.03 6.48
CA GLU A 242 2.87 -24.05 7.19
C GLU A 242 2.06 -23.04 8.00
N PHE A 243 0.81 -22.82 7.60
CA PHE A 243 -0.12 -21.92 8.29
C PHE A 243 -1.09 -22.62 9.23
N ASN A 244 -0.96 -23.92 9.39
CA ASN A 244 -1.78 -24.66 10.35
C ASN A 244 -1.24 -24.41 11.77
N ILE A 245 -2.09 -23.87 12.65
CA ILE A 245 -1.75 -23.55 14.05
C ILE A 245 -1.30 -24.80 14.83
N LEU A 246 -1.79 -25.97 14.46
CA LEU A 246 -1.41 -27.24 15.09
C LEU A 246 -0.03 -27.75 14.67
N LYS A 247 0.64 -27.13 13.68
CA LYS A 247 1.98 -27.52 13.26
C LYS A 247 3.05 -26.68 13.98
N PRO A 248 3.76 -27.20 15.00
CA PRO A 248 4.65 -26.42 15.86
C PRO A 248 5.79 -25.71 15.12
N THR A 249 6.18 -26.21 13.94
CA THR A 249 7.27 -25.68 13.11
C THR A 249 6.76 -24.88 11.89
N GLY A 250 5.45 -24.60 11.85
CA GLY A 250 4.85 -23.89 10.72
C GLY A 250 5.22 -22.40 10.68
N PHE A 251 5.09 -21.82 9.50
CA PHE A 251 5.34 -20.38 9.29
C PHE A 251 4.39 -19.49 10.11
N TYR A 252 3.21 -20.01 10.50
CA TYR A 252 2.25 -19.27 11.32
C TYR A 252 2.88 -18.68 12.60
N ARG A 253 3.95 -19.30 13.14
CA ARG A 253 4.66 -18.83 14.35
C ARG A 253 5.29 -17.44 14.17
N PHE A 254 5.51 -17.00 12.93
CA PHE A 254 6.01 -15.66 12.60
C PHE A 254 4.88 -14.66 12.35
N LEU A 255 3.66 -15.14 12.11
CA LEU A 255 2.52 -14.27 11.90
C LEU A 255 2.11 -13.62 13.21
N GLN A 256 2.00 -12.30 13.18
CA GLN A 256 1.50 -11.50 14.28
C GLN A 256 0.20 -10.81 13.85
N GLU A 257 -0.64 -10.51 14.81
CA GLU A 257 -1.74 -9.59 14.54
C GLU A 257 -1.17 -8.27 14.00
N ARG A 258 -1.81 -7.72 12.98
CA ARG A 258 -1.36 -6.50 12.30
C ARG A 258 -0.01 -6.62 11.57
N GLN A 259 0.33 -7.82 11.15
CA GLN A 259 1.47 -8.03 10.26
C GLN A 259 1.25 -7.29 8.94
N GLN A 260 2.28 -6.59 8.48
CA GLN A 260 2.23 -5.85 7.22
C GLN A 260 2.15 -6.77 6.00
N VAL A 261 1.24 -6.44 5.10
CA VAL A 261 1.04 -7.13 3.81
C VAL A 261 1.09 -6.07 2.70
N ILE A 262 2.04 -6.20 1.80
CA ILE A 262 2.21 -5.30 0.66
C ILE A 262 1.60 -5.95 -0.57
N VAL A 263 0.80 -5.21 -1.32
CA VAL A 263 0.10 -5.70 -2.52
C VAL A 263 0.56 -4.90 -3.73
N GLU A 264 1.00 -5.62 -4.76
CA GLU A 264 1.48 -5.06 -6.01
C GLU A 264 0.83 -5.76 -7.20
N LEU A 265 0.50 -5.00 -8.23
CA LEU A 265 0.00 -5.49 -9.51
C LEU A 265 0.99 -5.14 -10.61
N GLY A 266 1.47 -6.15 -11.32
CA GLY A 266 2.38 -6.04 -12.44
C GLY A 266 1.68 -6.09 -13.78
N ALA A 267 2.16 -5.33 -14.74
CA ALA A 267 1.80 -5.44 -16.16
C ALA A 267 3.03 -5.85 -16.98
N ASP A 268 2.84 -6.71 -17.98
CA ASP A 268 3.90 -7.15 -18.89
C ASP A 268 4.34 -5.96 -19.77
N ILE A 269 5.62 -5.63 -19.65
CA ILE A 269 6.28 -4.63 -20.47
C ILE A 269 7.41 -5.32 -21.25
N THR A 270 7.49 -5.28 -22.50
CA THR A 270 8.48 -5.87 -23.44
C THR A 270 9.69 -6.61 -22.82
N ASN A 271 10.18 -6.20 -21.64
CA ASN A 271 11.38 -6.72 -20.97
C ASN A 271 11.13 -7.28 -19.56
N GLY A 272 9.91 -7.70 -19.26
CA GLY A 272 9.53 -8.23 -17.94
C GLY A 272 8.23 -7.62 -17.43
N PHE A 273 8.07 -7.57 -16.13
CA PHE A 273 6.91 -6.98 -15.47
C PHE A 273 7.30 -5.69 -14.76
N ASP A 274 6.50 -4.65 -14.98
CA ASP A 274 6.56 -3.43 -14.18
C ASP A 274 5.43 -3.48 -13.14
N TYR A 275 5.73 -3.18 -11.88
CA TYR A 275 4.81 -3.34 -10.76
C TYR A 275 4.34 -1.99 -10.23
N CYS A 276 3.04 -1.88 -10.05
CA CYS A 276 2.40 -0.79 -9.34
C CYS A 276 2.03 -1.25 -7.93
N ARG A 277 2.50 -0.56 -6.90
CA ARG A 277 2.07 -0.80 -5.52
C ARG A 277 0.62 -0.36 -5.36
N VAL A 278 -0.27 -1.32 -5.12
CA VAL A 278 -1.70 -1.05 -4.91
C VAL A 278 -1.92 -0.49 -3.51
N GLY A 279 -1.31 -1.13 -2.51
CA GLY A 279 -1.44 -0.65 -1.14
C GLY A 279 -0.65 -1.48 -0.14
N THR A 280 -0.67 -1.00 1.10
CA THR A 280 -0.19 -1.71 2.28
C THR A 280 -1.36 -1.96 3.21
N TYR A 281 -1.48 -3.19 3.65
CA TYR A 281 -2.55 -3.66 4.50
C TYR A 281 -1.96 -4.33 5.74
N TRP A 282 -2.76 -4.49 6.79
CA TRP A 282 -2.36 -5.18 8.02
C TRP A 282 -3.22 -6.42 8.18
N LEU A 283 -2.56 -7.54 8.44
CA LEU A 283 -3.21 -8.82 8.66
C LEU A 283 -4.19 -8.71 9.83
N LYS A 284 -5.45 -9.06 9.55
CA LYS A 284 -6.53 -9.08 10.54
C LYS A 284 -6.76 -10.49 11.04
N GLU A 285 -6.85 -11.44 10.11
CA GLU A 285 -7.10 -12.84 10.40
C GLU A 285 -6.61 -13.74 9.27
N TRP A 286 -6.39 -14.99 9.59
CA TRP A 286 -6.20 -16.05 8.61
C TRP A 286 -6.95 -17.30 9.03
N GLN A 287 -7.39 -18.06 8.04
CA GLN A 287 -8.09 -19.32 8.22
C GLN A 287 -7.47 -20.39 7.35
N SER A 288 -7.08 -21.51 7.99
CA SER A 288 -6.61 -22.71 7.33
C SER A 288 -7.31 -23.90 7.96
N ASP A 289 -8.17 -24.55 7.21
CA ASP A 289 -8.82 -25.78 7.65
C ASP A 289 -7.81 -26.93 7.69
N GLU A 290 -7.93 -27.84 8.66
CA GLU A 290 -6.93 -28.88 8.92
C GLU A 290 -6.70 -29.82 7.73
N GLY A 291 -7.70 -30.07 6.92
CA GLY A 291 -7.62 -30.86 5.70
C GLY A 291 -7.36 -30.08 4.42
N ALA A 292 -7.38 -28.75 4.48
CA ALA A 292 -7.25 -27.92 3.29
C ALA A 292 -5.78 -27.69 2.89
N MET A 293 -5.52 -27.76 1.59
CA MET A 293 -4.23 -27.38 1.01
C MET A 293 -4.14 -25.89 0.70
N THR A 294 -5.02 -25.10 1.30
CA THR A 294 -5.12 -23.64 1.09
C THR A 294 -5.26 -22.93 2.41
N VAL A 295 -4.87 -21.66 2.42
CA VAL A 295 -5.12 -20.73 3.52
C VAL A 295 -5.65 -19.43 2.97
N THR A 296 -6.65 -18.88 3.65
CA THR A 296 -7.24 -17.58 3.33
C THR A 296 -6.76 -16.55 4.34
N PHE A 297 -6.31 -15.41 3.84
CA PHE A 297 -5.89 -14.26 4.62
C PHE A 297 -6.83 -13.09 4.38
N THR A 298 -7.15 -12.34 5.43
CA THR A 298 -7.86 -11.07 5.37
C THR A 298 -7.00 -9.99 6.00
N ALA A 299 -6.73 -8.94 5.26
CA ALA A 299 -5.95 -7.79 5.71
C ALA A 299 -6.72 -6.48 5.42
N ARG A 300 -6.50 -5.45 6.24
CA ARG A 300 -7.17 -4.16 6.10
C ARG A 300 -6.15 -3.02 6.13
N ASN A 301 -6.52 -1.87 5.53
CA ASN A 301 -5.66 -0.70 5.51
C ASN A 301 -5.56 -0.01 6.88
N ILE A 302 -4.76 1.07 6.97
CA ILE A 302 -4.49 1.80 8.21
C ILE A 302 -5.75 2.33 8.93
N VAL A 303 -6.87 2.47 8.23
CA VAL A 303 -8.15 2.91 8.83
C VAL A 303 -8.66 1.90 9.88
N ASP A 304 -8.39 0.59 9.72
CA ASP A 304 -8.75 -0.44 10.71
C ASP A 304 -8.02 -0.24 12.05
N LEU A 305 -6.85 0.40 12.06
CA LEU A 305 -6.13 0.70 13.30
C LEU A 305 -6.88 1.70 14.18
N LEU A 306 -7.71 2.55 13.59
CA LEU A 306 -8.52 3.53 14.32
C LEU A 306 -9.59 2.88 15.21
N ASP A 307 -9.90 1.59 15.03
CA ASP A 307 -10.82 0.85 15.89
C ASP A 307 -10.14 0.19 17.09
N SER A 308 -8.83 0.33 17.23
CA SER A 308 -8.08 -0.33 18.29
C SER A 308 -8.20 0.35 19.63
N ASP A 309 -8.43 1.64 19.60
CA ASP A 309 -8.49 2.49 20.79
C ASP A 309 -9.72 3.37 20.78
N ASP A 310 -10.21 3.70 21.98
CA ASP A 310 -11.25 4.68 22.19
C ASP A 310 -10.65 6.07 22.41
N TYR A 311 -11.39 7.07 21.95
CA TYR A 311 -11.13 8.47 22.19
C TYR A 311 -12.26 9.11 23.01
N GLU A 312 -11.91 9.94 23.97
CA GLU A 312 -12.84 10.70 24.80
C GLU A 312 -12.24 12.06 25.15
N ASN A 313 -13.04 13.10 25.09
CA ASN A 313 -12.72 14.43 25.63
C ASN A 313 -13.97 15.09 26.16
N LEU A 314 -14.12 15.10 27.48
CA LEU A 314 -15.26 15.69 28.20
C LEU A 314 -14.99 17.12 28.67
N VAL A 315 -13.82 17.67 28.40
CA VAL A 315 -13.43 19.03 28.82
C VAL A 315 -13.54 19.97 27.63
N SER A 316 -14.48 20.90 27.71
CA SER A 316 -14.61 21.95 26.69
C SER A 316 -13.36 22.82 26.65
N SER A 317 -12.82 22.99 25.46
CA SER A 317 -11.69 23.87 25.20
C SER A 317 -11.95 24.68 23.94
N ASN A 318 -11.48 25.94 23.91
CA ASN A 318 -11.53 26.71 22.67
C ASN A 318 -10.40 26.23 21.75
N THR A 319 -10.71 25.29 20.88
CA THR A 319 -9.75 24.61 19.99
C THR A 319 -10.24 24.61 18.53
N ASN A 320 -9.52 23.95 17.64
CA ASN A 320 -9.91 23.80 16.23
C ASN A 320 -9.91 22.32 15.82
N LEU A 321 -10.58 22.02 14.72
CA LEU A 321 -10.75 20.65 14.24
C LEU A 321 -9.42 19.96 13.90
N LYS A 322 -8.39 20.70 13.46
CA LYS A 322 -7.07 20.11 13.17
C LYS A 322 -6.40 19.59 14.44
N SER A 323 -6.47 20.34 15.53
CA SER A 323 -5.89 19.92 16.82
C SER A 323 -6.61 18.67 17.38
N VAL A 324 -7.92 18.60 17.23
CA VAL A 324 -8.71 17.43 17.63
C VAL A 324 -8.33 16.21 16.77
N ALA A 325 -8.22 16.37 15.44
CA ALA A 325 -7.79 15.29 14.55
C ALA A 325 -6.41 14.74 14.91
N ILE A 326 -5.44 15.62 15.20
CA ILE A 326 -4.09 15.22 15.64
C ILE A 326 -4.16 14.41 16.95
N ALA A 327 -4.95 14.85 17.92
CA ALA A 327 -5.09 14.15 19.19
C ALA A 327 -5.69 12.74 19.00
N ILE A 328 -6.70 12.60 18.14
CA ILE A 328 -7.31 11.31 17.81
C ILE A 328 -6.31 10.37 17.11
N LEU A 329 -5.59 10.87 16.10
CA LEU A 329 -4.62 10.07 15.34
C LEU A 329 -3.44 9.62 16.22
N ASN A 330 -2.95 10.50 17.09
CA ASN A 330 -1.91 10.17 18.08
C ASN A 330 -2.40 9.09 19.05
N ARG A 331 -3.67 9.16 19.49
CA ARG A 331 -4.26 8.16 20.38
C ARG A 331 -4.35 6.80 19.71
N ALA A 332 -4.70 6.77 18.42
CA ALA A 332 -4.77 5.55 17.62
C ALA A 332 -3.39 5.02 17.17
N GLY A 333 -2.29 5.73 17.48
CA GLY A 333 -0.95 5.33 17.08
C GLY A 333 -0.68 5.45 15.56
N VAL A 334 -1.48 6.25 14.84
CA VAL A 334 -1.26 6.53 13.42
C VAL A 334 -0.21 7.63 13.29
N ILE A 335 0.93 7.30 12.68
CA ILE A 335 2.08 8.22 12.54
C ILE A 335 2.07 8.90 11.16
N GLU A 336 1.73 8.15 10.11
CA GLU A 336 1.75 8.63 8.73
C GLU A 336 0.38 9.22 8.35
N TYR A 337 0.23 10.53 8.48
CA TYR A 337 -1.01 11.22 8.12
C TYR A 337 -0.79 12.62 7.55
N GLU A 338 -1.80 13.14 6.89
CA GLU A 338 -1.86 14.52 6.41
C GLU A 338 -3.26 15.10 6.61
N ILE A 339 -3.35 16.22 7.33
CA ILE A 339 -4.60 16.90 7.66
C ILE A 339 -4.67 18.21 6.91
N ASP A 340 -5.87 18.56 6.41
CA ASP A 340 -6.09 19.81 5.70
C ASP A 340 -5.85 21.03 6.61
N GLU A 341 -5.12 22.00 6.10
CA GLU A 341 -4.87 23.26 6.83
C GLU A 341 -6.14 24.07 7.09
N ALA A 342 -7.16 23.92 6.25
CA ALA A 342 -8.45 24.59 6.45
C ALA A 342 -9.11 24.24 7.77
N LEU A 343 -8.84 23.06 8.34
CA LEU A 343 -9.35 22.65 9.66
C LEU A 343 -8.81 23.49 10.83
N THR A 344 -7.71 24.21 10.63
CA THR A 344 -7.16 25.13 11.63
C THR A 344 -8.09 26.33 11.87
N THR A 345 -8.86 26.73 10.86
CA THR A 345 -9.77 27.89 10.93
C THR A 345 -11.17 27.54 11.41
N ILE A 346 -11.50 26.26 11.59
CA ILE A 346 -12.82 25.82 12.04
C ILE A 346 -12.79 25.61 13.56
N PRO A 347 -13.45 26.51 14.35
CA PRO A 347 -13.46 26.39 15.79
C PRO A 347 -14.38 25.26 16.25
N THR A 348 -14.04 24.64 17.38
CA THR A 348 -14.85 23.62 18.02
C THR A 348 -14.64 23.65 19.55
N THR A 349 -15.61 23.12 20.29
CA THR A 349 -15.47 22.88 21.73
C THR A 349 -14.56 21.69 22.03
N GLY A 350 -14.34 20.83 21.03
CA GLY A 350 -13.54 19.62 21.15
C GLY A 350 -14.18 18.51 21.97
N LEU A 351 -15.45 18.67 22.37
CA LEU A 351 -16.17 17.70 23.19
C LEU A 351 -16.54 16.45 22.38
N ILE A 352 -16.11 15.30 22.87
CA ILE A 352 -16.42 13.98 22.26
C ILE A 352 -16.67 12.99 23.42
N GLU A 353 -17.85 12.38 23.45
CA GLU A 353 -18.14 11.25 24.32
C GLU A 353 -17.32 10.04 23.89
N LYS A 354 -17.07 9.11 24.81
CA LYS A 354 -16.29 7.92 24.56
C LYS A 354 -16.79 7.14 23.33
N THR A 355 -15.94 7.06 22.32
CA THR A 355 -16.20 6.35 21.05
C THR A 355 -14.89 5.85 20.44
N SER A 356 -14.95 4.99 19.42
CA SER A 356 -13.72 4.58 18.72
C SER A 356 -13.01 5.77 18.06
N CYS A 357 -11.68 5.71 17.96
CA CYS A 357 -10.93 6.76 17.25
C CYS A 357 -11.43 6.92 15.79
N ARG A 358 -11.94 5.86 15.16
CA ARG A 358 -12.56 5.95 13.82
C ARG A 358 -13.82 6.81 13.83
N SER A 359 -14.74 6.57 14.75
CA SER A 359 -15.95 7.37 14.87
C SER A 359 -15.64 8.82 15.27
N ALA A 360 -14.67 9.03 16.17
CA ALA A 360 -14.22 10.37 16.54
C ALA A 360 -13.59 11.12 15.34
N LEU A 361 -12.79 10.45 14.51
CA LEU A 361 -12.20 11.06 13.31
C LEU A 361 -13.27 11.32 12.23
N GLN A 362 -14.28 10.46 12.12
CA GLN A 362 -15.45 10.68 11.27
C GLN A 362 -16.20 11.96 11.67
N MET A 363 -16.39 12.20 12.97
CA MET A 363 -16.99 13.45 13.47
C MET A 363 -16.18 14.68 13.02
N VAL A 364 -14.85 14.61 13.12
CA VAL A 364 -13.97 15.67 12.59
C VAL A 364 -14.14 15.84 11.08
N ALA A 365 -14.19 14.76 10.32
CA ALA A 365 -14.32 14.81 8.87
C ALA A 365 -15.64 15.46 8.44
N ILE A 366 -16.76 15.09 9.07
CA ILE A 366 -18.07 15.70 8.79
C ILE A 366 -18.06 17.18 9.15
N ALA A 367 -17.64 17.55 10.36
CA ALA A 367 -17.59 18.94 10.79
C ALA A 367 -16.65 19.79 9.94
N GLY A 368 -15.54 19.20 9.47
CA GLY A 368 -14.55 19.82 8.60
C GLY A 368 -14.84 19.75 7.11
N ARG A 369 -15.93 19.07 6.70
CA ARG A 369 -16.26 18.81 5.28
C ARG A 369 -15.13 18.12 4.53
N CYS A 370 -14.46 17.18 5.22
CA CYS A 370 -13.33 16.42 4.72
C CYS A 370 -13.73 15.00 4.37
N ASN A 371 -12.93 14.38 3.53
CA ASN A 371 -12.95 12.94 3.32
C ASN A 371 -11.72 12.30 3.97
N ILE A 372 -11.88 11.06 4.46
CA ILE A 372 -10.81 10.23 5.01
C ILE A 372 -10.49 9.16 3.97
N TYR A 373 -9.24 9.11 3.53
CA TYR A 373 -8.76 8.13 2.55
C TYR A 373 -7.28 7.83 2.76
N VAL A 374 -6.80 6.76 2.13
CA VAL A 374 -5.40 6.29 2.28
C VAL A 374 -4.76 6.19 0.90
N ILE A 375 -3.58 6.78 0.75
CA ILE A 375 -2.74 6.63 -0.45
C ILE A 375 -1.32 6.33 0.01
N ASN A 376 -0.68 5.32 -0.56
CA ASN A 376 0.69 4.92 -0.25
C ASN A 376 0.96 4.81 1.26
N ASN A 377 0.05 4.16 1.99
CA ASN A 377 0.13 3.96 3.43
C ASN A 377 0.02 5.23 4.30
N LYS A 378 -0.30 6.37 3.73
CA LYS A 378 -0.52 7.62 4.45
C LYS A 378 -2.01 7.94 4.52
N LEU A 379 -2.52 8.25 5.71
CA LEU A 379 -3.91 8.62 5.93
C LEU A 379 -4.10 10.11 5.68
N TYR A 380 -5.10 10.44 4.88
CA TYR A 380 -5.46 11.82 4.55
C TYR A 380 -6.82 12.18 5.15
N VAL A 381 -6.90 13.37 5.73
CA VAL A 381 -8.15 14.01 6.16
C VAL A 381 -8.23 15.36 5.46
N LYS A 382 -8.88 15.41 4.29
CA LYS A 382 -8.85 16.61 3.43
C LYS A 382 -10.19 16.97 2.85
N GLN A 383 -10.40 18.28 2.67
CA GLN A 383 -11.49 18.83 1.87
C GLN A 383 -11.22 18.56 0.39
N ILE A 384 -12.09 17.78 -0.25
CA ILE A 384 -11.96 17.45 -1.66
C ILE A 384 -12.84 18.38 -2.48
N LYS A 385 -12.20 19.09 -3.42
CA LYS A 385 -12.91 19.85 -4.43
C LYS A 385 -13.09 18.98 -5.67
N ILE A 386 -14.32 18.52 -5.88
CA ILE A 386 -14.68 17.71 -7.05
C ILE A 386 -14.73 18.66 -8.27
N ASP A 387 -13.80 18.47 -9.20
CA ASP A 387 -13.77 19.20 -10.47
C ASP A 387 -13.99 18.22 -11.62
N LEU A 388 -15.24 18.04 -12.00
CA LEU A 388 -15.62 17.15 -13.10
C LEU A 388 -15.11 17.61 -14.47
N ASN A 389 -14.46 18.78 -14.60
CA ASN A 389 -13.90 19.22 -15.88
C ASN A 389 -12.55 18.59 -16.21
N LYS A 390 -11.89 17.99 -15.22
CA LYS A 390 -10.57 17.33 -15.38
C LYS A 390 -10.72 15.83 -15.25
N SER A 391 -10.40 15.10 -16.29
CA SER A 391 -10.35 13.65 -16.28
C SER A 391 -8.91 13.16 -16.25
N SER A 392 -8.64 12.11 -15.45
CA SER A 392 -7.34 11.45 -15.33
C SER A 392 -7.25 10.14 -16.09
N GLY A 393 -8.35 9.66 -16.64
CA GLY A 393 -8.41 8.39 -17.35
C GLY A 393 -9.78 8.13 -17.97
N ILE A 394 -9.93 6.98 -18.63
CA ILE A 394 -11.15 6.60 -19.29
C ILE A 394 -11.48 5.13 -18.98
N ILE A 395 -12.77 4.86 -18.77
CA ILE A 395 -13.38 3.52 -18.90
C ILE A 395 -14.25 3.54 -20.14
N ASP A 396 -13.77 2.93 -21.20
CA ASP A 396 -14.41 2.88 -22.51
C ASP A 396 -14.89 1.47 -22.87
N MET A 397 -15.56 1.35 -24.01
CA MET A 397 -16.10 0.07 -24.49
C MET A 397 -15.03 -0.96 -24.79
N ASP A 398 -13.78 -0.55 -25.07
CA ASP A 398 -12.65 -1.46 -25.28
C ASP A 398 -12.14 -2.07 -23.98
N ASN A 399 -12.36 -1.39 -22.85
CA ASN A 399 -11.94 -1.81 -21.52
C ASN A 399 -13.04 -2.50 -20.72
N MET A 400 -14.31 -2.29 -21.06
CA MET A 400 -15.45 -2.87 -20.35
C MET A 400 -15.81 -4.26 -20.89
N TYR A 401 -16.34 -5.12 -20.02
CA TYR A 401 -16.91 -6.41 -20.43
C TYR A 401 -18.36 -6.28 -20.85
N LYS A 402 -19.02 -5.23 -20.43
CA LYS A 402 -20.40 -4.86 -20.81
C LYS A 402 -20.61 -3.38 -20.50
N GLU A 403 -21.62 -2.77 -21.11
CA GLU A 403 -22.04 -1.41 -20.79
C GLU A 403 -22.26 -1.21 -19.28
N PRO A 404 -21.94 -0.01 -18.74
CA PRO A 404 -22.12 0.28 -17.33
C PRO A 404 -23.61 0.27 -16.98
N GLN A 405 -23.93 -0.22 -15.79
CA GLN A 405 -25.26 0.00 -15.21
C GLN A 405 -25.34 1.43 -14.70
N ILE A 406 -26.39 2.13 -15.10
CA ILE A 406 -26.62 3.53 -14.70
C ILE A 406 -27.88 3.59 -13.84
N SER A 407 -27.77 4.22 -12.68
CA SER A 407 -28.89 4.51 -11.80
C SER A 407 -28.81 5.96 -11.30
N LEU A 408 -29.93 6.45 -10.77
CA LEU A 408 -30.00 7.80 -10.21
C LEU A 408 -30.17 7.71 -8.69
N GLU A 409 -29.31 8.40 -7.98
CA GLU A 409 -29.46 8.62 -6.54
C GLU A 409 -30.72 9.49 -6.27
N PRO A 410 -31.43 9.28 -5.12
CA PRO A 410 -32.59 10.09 -4.76
C PRO A 410 -32.30 11.59 -4.72
N LEU A 411 -33.30 12.40 -5.05
CA LEU A 411 -33.23 13.85 -4.90
C LEU A 411 -33.28 14.22 -3.42
N VAL A 412 -32.33 15.02 -2.97
CA VAL A 412 -32.31 15.57 -1.61
C VAL A 412 -32.77 17.01 -1.62
N LYS A 413 -33.87 17.31 -0.91
CA LYS A 413 -34.46 18.64 -0.79
C LYS A 413 -33.91 19.40 0.42
N THR A 414 -33.81 18.74 1.57
CA THR A 414 -33.35 19.37 2.81
C THR A 414 -32.32 18.53 3.52
N VAL A 415 -31.37 19.19 4.18
CA VAL A 415 -30.41 18.56 5.08
C VAL A 415 -30.51 19.28 6.43
N THR A 416 -30.87 18.54 7.48
CA THR A 416 -30.93 19.04 8.84
C THR A 416 -29.63 18.70 9.56
N VAL A 417 -29.01 19.71 10.14
CA VAL A 417 -27.75 19.57 10.88
C VAL A 417 -27.92 20.14 12.28
N LYS A 418 -27.56 19.37 13.30
CA LYS A 418 -27.48 19.85 14.67
C LYS A 418 -26.14 20.49 14.93
N TYR A 419 -26.13 21.52 15.78
CA TYR A 419 -24.90 22.08 16.36
C TYR A 419 -25.04 22.21 17.87
N TYR A 420 -23.91 22.09 18.56
CA TYR A 420 -23.86 21.88 20.00
C TYR A 420 -23.12 23.00 20.71
N THR A 421 -23.68 23.50 21.81
CA THR A 421 -23.02 24.44 22.73
C THR A 421 -22.28 23.70 23.87
N ASP A 422 -22.78 22.52 24.23
CA ASP A 422 -22.22 21.57 25.17
C ASP A 422 -22.66 20.15 24.77
N LEU A 423 -22.39 19.12 25.57
CA LEU A 423 -22.76 17.72 25.24
C LEU A 423 -24.26 17.45 25.21
N GLU A 424 -25.06 18.21 25.96
CA GLU A 424 -26.50 17.97 26.13
C GLU A 424 -27.34 18.96 25.31
N THR A 425 -26.85 20.19 25.12
CA THR A 425 -27.63 21.28 24.51
C THR A 425 -27.31 21.42 23.03
N SER A 426 -28.31 21.16 22.20
CA SER A 426 -28.21 21.30 20.75
C SER A 426 -29.33 22.16 20.16
N LEU A 427 -28.98 22.78 19.04
CA LEU A 427 -29.93 23.50 18.18
C LEU A 427 -29.83 22.90 16.77
N GLU A 428 -30.83 23.16 15.92
CA GLU A 428 -30.86 22.62 14.56
C GLU A 428 -30.89 23.75 13.52
N THR A 429 -30.25 23.51 12.38
CA THR A 429 -30.39 24.31 11.17
C THR A 429 -30.83 23.43 10.01
N ILE A 430 -31.65 23.97 9.11
CA ILE A 430 -32.15 23.25 7.93
C ILE A 430 -31.61 23.95 6.69
N CYS A 431 -30.75 23.24 5.97
CA CYS A 431 -30.25 23.69 4.67
C CYS A 431 -31.18 23.19 3.57
N THR A 432 -31.56 24.06 2.65
CA THR A 432 -32.51 23.74 1.58
C THR A 432 -31.85 23.79 0.22
N ASN A 433 -31.99 22.73 -0.55
CA ASN A 433 -31.52 22.66 -1.93
C ASN A 433 -32.46 23.48 -2.82
N SER A 434 -31.97 24.64 -3.30
CA SER A 434 -32.74 25.54 -4.14
C SER A 434 -33.00 25.02 -5.55
N VAL A 435 -32.15 24.08 -6.02
CA VAL A 435 -32.25 23.50 -7.37
C VAL A 435 -33.36 22.45 -7.47
N VAL A 436 -33.78 21.88 -6.36
CA VAL A 436 -34.74 20.77 -6.30
C VAL A 436 -36.10 21.27 -5.78
N LYS A 437 -37.18 20.99 -6.48
CA LYS A 437 -38.54 21.35 -6.03
C LYS A 437 -39.05 20.45 -4.92
N SER A 438 -38.84 19.14 -5.04
CA SER A 438 -39.25 18.12 -4.07
C SER A 438 -38.19 17.02 -4.00
N GLY A 439 -38.03 16.38 -2.86
CA GLY A 439 -37.06 15.33 -2.62
C GLY A 439 -37.02 14.94 -1.15
N ASP A 440 -36.09 14.04 -0.81
CA ASP A 440 -35.91 13.51 0.52
C ASP A 440 -35.35 14.56 1.49
N SER A 441 -35.62 14.36 2.77
CA SER A 441 -35.00 15.09 3.87
C SER A 441 -33.97 14.20 4.55
N LEU A 442 -32.73 14.67 4.60
CA LEU A 442 -31.64 13.98 5.31
C LEU A 442 -31.41 14.65 6.66
N LYS A 443 -30.99 13.85 7.64
CA LYS A 443 -30.52 14.34 8.93
C LYS A 443 -29.08 13.84 9.10
N VAL A 444 -28.18 14.78 9.42
CA VAL A 444 -26.78 14.44 9.76
C VAL A 444 -26.78 13.83 11.17
N GLU A 445 -25.96 12.80 11.37
CA GLU A 445 -25.76 12.18 12.68
C GLU A 445 -25.28 13.22 13.71
N ASP A 446 -25.62 13.00 14.96
CA ASP A 446 -25.29 13.89 16.06
C ASP A 446 -23.77 14.02 16.19
N ASN A 447 -23.29 15.28 16.16
CA ASN A 447 -21.86 15.58 16.09
C ASN A 447 -21.53 16.81 16.94
N THR A 448 -21.03 16.58 18.14
CA THR A 448 -20.70 17.62 19.13
C THR A 448 -19.56 18.56 18.71
N LEU A 449 -18.79 18.21 17.68
CA LEU A 449 -17.75 19.05 17.11
C LEU A 449 -18.30 20.17 16.23
N ILE A 450 -19.54 20.07 15.78
CA ILE A 450 -20.24 21.15 15.08
C ILE A 450 -20.74 22.13 16.16
N SER A 451 -20.01 23.22 16.40
CA SER A 451 -20.21 24.10 17.56
C SER A 451 -20.92 25.43 17.23
N SER A 452 -21.29 25.65 15.96
CA SER A 452 -21.97 26.88 15.56
C SER A 452 -22.92 26.68 14.38
N ILE A 453 -23.86 27.61 14.23
CA ILE A 453 -24.81 27.61 13.11
C ILE A 453 -24.10 27.77 11.76
N ASP A 454 -23.00 28.51 11.72
CA ASP A 454 -22.23 28.72 10.47
C ASP A 454 -21.58 27.41 10.01
N VAL A 455 -20.91 26.69 10.91
CA VAL A 455 -20.33 25.37 10.63
C VAL A 455 -21.43 24.37 10.22
N ALA A 456 -22.56 24.36 10.93
CA ALA A 456 -23.70 23.48 10.60
C ALA A 456 -24.27 23.79 9.20
N THR A 457 -24.40 25.08 8.86
CA THR A 457 -24.88 25.52 7.54
C THR A 457 -23.91 25.11 6.43
N ASP A 458 -22.62 25.27 6.67
CA ASP A 458 -21.58 24.87 5.73
C ASP A 458 -21.59 23.35 5.48
N VAL A 459 -21.74 22.53 6.54
CA VAL A 459 -21.84 21.08 6.44
C VAL A 459 -23.09 20.68 5.65
N GLY A 460 -24.24 21.27 5.94
CA GLY A 460 -25.47 20.98 5.21
C GLY A 460 -25.39 21.32 3.73
N ASN A 461 -24.82 22.47 3.39
CA ASN A 461 -24.62 22.88 2.00
C ASN A 461 -23.59 22.01 1.26
N TRP A 462 -22.53 21.57 1.93
CA TRP A 462 -21.56 20.62 1.38
C TRP A 462 -22.21 19.28 1.03
N ILE A 463 -23.03 18.72 1.93
CA ILE A 463 -23.76 17.48 1.69
C ILE A 463 -24.73 17.64 0.51
N ILE A 464 -25.48 18.74 0.45
CA ILE A 464 -26.36 19.06 -0.69
C ILE A 464 -25.55 19.07 -2.00
N GLY A 465 -24.40 19.71 -2.01
CA GLY A 465 -23.52 19.76 -3.18
C GLY A 465 -23.11 18.37 -3.67
N ILE A 466 -22.74 17.48 -2.76
CA ILE A 466 -22.40 16.08 -3.09
C ILE A 466 -23.63 15.31 -3.59
N LYS A 467 -24.78 15.46 -2.92
CA LYS A 467 -26.02 14.75 -3.29
C LYS A 467 -26.63 15.25 -4.61
N ASN A 468 -26.16 16.37 -5.15
CA ASN A 468 -26.49 16.81 -6.50
C ASN A 468 -25.74 16.00 -7.60
N LEU A 469 -24.70 15.24 -7.24
CA LEU A 469 -24.05 14.26 -8.10
C LEU A 469 -24.89 12.98 -8.07
N ARG A 470 -25.84 12.84 -8.99
CA ARG A 470 -26.88 11.80 -8.91
C ARG A 470 -26.66 10.59 -9.79
N ALA A 471 -25.88 10.73 -10.86
CA ALA A 471 -25.63 9.61 -11.76
C ALA A 471 -24.64 8.63 -11.09
N LYS A 472 -25.12 7.44 -10.81
CA LYS A 472 -24.30 6.34 -10.31
C LYS A 472 -24.06 5.36 -11.46
N TYR A 473 -22.78 5.13 -11.77
CA TYR A 473 -22.32 4.19 -12.79
C TYR A 473 -21.67 2.99 -12.11
N GLU A 474 -22.02 1.78 -12.53
CA GLU A 474 -21.37 0.54 -12.11
C GLU A 474 -20.78 -0.16 -13.35
N ALA A 475 -19.47 -0.10 -13.49
CA ALA A 475 -18.72 -0.68 -14.60
C ALA A 475 -18.03 -1.97 -14.19
N ASN A 476 -18.26 -3.05 -14.96
CA ASN A 476 -17.44 -4.27 -14.89
C ASN A 476 -16.41 -4.19 -16.01
N TRP A 477 -15.14 -4.13 -15.66
CA TRP A 477 -14.10 -3.83 -16.63
C TRP A 477 -12.75 -4.46 -16.26
N ARG A 478 -11.75 -4.22 -17.10
CA ARG A 478 -10.42 -4.84 -16.96
C ARG A 478 -9.64 -4.38 -15.74
N GLN A 479 -10.01 -3.28 -15.11
CA GLN A 479 -9.31 -2.58 -14.03
C GLN A 479 -7.94 -1.99 -14.42
N ASN A 480 -7.62 -0.90 -13.77
CA ASN A 480 -6.34 -0.22 -13.89
C ASN A 480 -5.86 0.22 -12.50
N PRO A 481 -4.82 -0.42 -11.94
CA PRO A 481 -4.32 -0.10 -10.60
C PRO A 481 -3.67 1.28 -10.49
N ALA A 482 -3.43 1.96 -11.59
CA ALA A 482 -2.94 3.35 -11.59
C ALA A 482 -4.05 4.38 -11.30
N MET A 483 -5.33 3.97 -11.37
CA MET A 483 -6.47 4.81 -10.97
C MET A 483 -6.79 4.58 -9.51
N ASP A 484 -7.09 5.67 -8.79
CA ASP A 484 -7.38 5.63 -7.35
C ASP A 484 -8.80 6.11 -7.03
N LEU A 485 -9.24 5.88 -5.79
CA LEU A 485 -10.45 6.51 -5.27
C LEU A 485 -10.32 8.03 -5.42
N LEU A 486 -11.44 8.71 -5.68
CA LEU A 486 -11.54 10.16 -5.88
C LEU A 486 -10.97 10.69 -7.21
N ASP A 487 -10.41 9.83 -8.06
CA ASP A 487 -10.09 10.23 -9.43
C ASP A 487 -11.36 10.49 -10.22
N VAL A 488 -11.33 11.58 -10.98
CA VAL A 488 -12.37 11.87 -11.98
C VAL A 488 -11.96 11.24 -13.29
N ILE A 489 -12.82 10.42 -13.85
CA ILE A 489 -12.56 9.73 -15.12
C ILE A 489 -13.72 9.90 -16.11
N ASP A 490 -13.40 9.71 -17.36
CA ASP A 490 -14.40 9.61 -18.41
C ASP A 490 -14.98 8.19 -18.41
N ILE A 491 -16.31 8.06 -18.41
CA ILE A 491 -17.02 6.79 -18.54
C ILE A 491 -17.90 6.82 -19.77
N GLU A 492 -17.63 5.91 -20.70
CA GLU A 492 -18.38 5.76 -21.96
C GLU A 492 -19.62 4.89 -21.75
N ASN A 493 -20.70 5.25 -22.43
CA ASN A 493 -21.89 4.43 -22.60
C ASN A 493 -22.36 4.51 -24.06
N ALA A 494 -23.42 3.80 -24.43
CA ALA A 494 -23.91 3.72 -25.80
C ALA A 494 -24.27 5.09 -26.44
N TYR A 495 -24.43 6.15 -25.66
CA TYR A 495 -24.91 7.45 -26.15
C TYR A 495 -23.86 8.56 -26.04
N GLU A 496 -23.07 8.53 -24.99
CA GLU A 496 -22.15 9.63 -24.68
C GLU A 496 -21.04 9.19 -23.70
N THR A 497 -20.04 10.03 -23.55
CA THR A 497 -19.00 9.91 -22.52
C THR A 497 -19.30 10.90 -21.40
N ASN A 498 -19.43 10.40 -20.17
CA ASN A 498 -19.71 11.19 -18.99
C ASN A 498 -18.49 11.26 -18.08
N LYS A 499 -18.43 12.31 -17.27
CA LYS A 499 -17.38 12.47 -16.25
C LYS A 499 -17.92 12.09 -14.88
N ALA A 500 -17.20 11.21 -14.19
CA ALA A 500 -17.61 10.75 -12.88
C ALA A 500 -16.39 10.50 -11.97
N ILE A 501 -16.61 10.60 -10.66
CA ILE A 501 -15.61 10.36 -9.63
C ILE A 501 -15.71 8.91 -9.15
N ILE A 502 -14.57 8.26 -9.01
CA ILE A 502 -14.50 6.88 -8.49
C ILE A 502 -14.77 6.90 -6.99
N THR A 503 -15.80 6.18 -6.55
CA THR A 503 -16.15 6.03 -5.12
C THR A 503 -15.92 4.63 -4.59
N LYS A 504 -15.85 3.63 -5.49
CA LYS A 504 -15.54 2.25 -5.12
C LYS A 504 -14.75 1.56 -6.22
N GLN A 505 -13.76 0.77 -5.80
CA GLN A 505 -13.01 -0.11 -6.68
C GLN A 505 -12.95 -1.51 -6.08
N GLU A 506 -13.14 -2.49 -6.93
CA GLU A 506 -12.95 -3.90 -6.62
C GLU A 506 -11.98 -4.49 -7.64
N TYR A 507 -10.91 -5.12 -7.14
CA TYR A 507 -9.91 -5.81 -7.93
C TYR A 507 -10.04 -7.31 -7.65
N GLU A 508 -10.29 -8.08 -8.69
CA GLU A 508 -10.31 -9.53 -8.63
C GLU A 508 -9.13 -10.09 -9.43
N TYR A 509 -8.33 -10.94 -8.81
CA TYR A 509 -7.20 -11.59 -9.43
C TYR A 509 -7.30 -13.11 -9.31
N GLN A 510 -7.19 -13.81 -10.45
CA GLN A 510 -7.16 -15.27 -10.58
C GLN A 510 -6.26 -15.67 -11.76
N GLY A 511 -4.97 -15.25 -11.76
CA GLY A 511 -4.07 -15.36 -12.90
C GLY A 511 -4.36 -14.32 -13.99
N TYR A 512 -5.40 -13.52 -13.86
CA TYR A 512 -5.72 -12.35 -14.66
C TYR A 512 -6.42 -11.30 -13.79
N LEU A 513 -6.30 -10.04 -14.17
CA LEU A 513 -6.91 -8.93 -13.46
C LEU A 513 -8.23 -8.52 -14.12
N LYS A 514 -9.27 -8.45 -13.33
CA LYS A 514 -10.57 -7.84 -13.65
C LYS A 514 -11.11 -7.13 -12.41
N GLY A 515 -12.21 -6.41 -12.56
CA GLY A 515 -12.89 -5.87 -11.41
C GLY A 515 -14.10 -5.02 -11.75
N LYS A 516 -14.54 -4.31 -10.72
CA LYS A 516 -15.71 -3.46 -10.78
C LYS A 516 -15.37 -2.09 -10.20
N SER A 517 -15.88 -1.03 -10.83
CA SER A 517 -15.80 0.32 -10.27
C SER A 517 -17.20 0.92 -10.17
N THR A 518 -17.44 1.62 -9.05
CA THR A 518 -18.61 2.46 -8.87
C THR A 518 -18.17 3.91 -8.94
N LEU A 519 -18.89 4.69 -9.75
CA LEU A 519 -18.58 6.09 -9.96
C LEU A 519 -19.85 6.93 -9.75
N ILE A 520 -19.64 8.18 -9.33
CA ILE A 520 -20.71 9.15 -9.15
C ILE A 520 -20.42 10.37 -10.00
N GLY A 521 -21.38 10.78 -10.82
CA GLY A 521 -21.25 11.92 -11.72
C GLY A 521 -22.41 12.89 -11.64
N GLY A 522 -22.21 14.04 -12.29
CA GLY A 522 -23.27 15.05 -12.44
C GLY A 522 -24.27 14.64 -13.52
N ILE A 523 -25.54 14.83 -13.23
CA ILE A 523 -26.60 14.89 -14.24
C ILE A 523 -27.25 16.25 -14.14
N ASN A 524 -27.61 16.84 -15.29
CA ASN A 524 -28.45 18.02 -15.31
C ASN A 524 -29.77 17.70 -14.58
N ILE A 525 -29.97 18.31 -13.42
CA ILE A 525 -31.22 18.18 -12.70
C ILE A 525 -32.28 18.95 -13.49
N VAL A 526 -33.14 18.19 -14.19
CA VAL A 526 -34.32 18.79 -14.82
C VAL A 526 -35.27 19.12 -13.68
N THR A 527 -35.44 20.40 -13.39
CA THR A 527 -36.32 20.93 -12.35
C THR A 527 -37.79 20.87 -12.72
#